data_5c9e54a607dbb1a85dcf264cd5f78274
#
_entry.id   5c9e54a607dbb1a85dcf264cd5f78274
#
_cell.length_a   1.000
_cell.length_b   1.000
_cell.length_c   1.000
_cell.angle_alpha   90.00
_cell.angle_beta   90.00
_cell.angle_gamma   90.00
#
_symmetry.space_group_name_H-M   'P 1'
#
loop_
_entity.id
_entity.type
_entity.pdbx_description
1 polymer ?
#
loop_
_entity_poly.entity_id
_entity_poly.type
_entity_poly.pdbx_seq_one_letter_code
_entity_poly.pdbx_strand_id
1 'polypeptide(L)'
;MSAPANAAGAIAGIYPILYAFFDRDNRLDRSAMRRQVEAAVRGGAPGLAVLGLATEVNKLSRAEREQVIDWAQEDSGGALPLAVTVSGPTIEAQREFAQHAIERGAAWLILQPPVRAPGEPAQPESFYFDFFAGVMAGLDVTVGIQNAPEYLGVGLSPGSLRALAAQCPNFRVLKGEGPAVTIAETIAQIGDLMPVLNGRGGMELLDNLRAGCAGMIVAPDCFDWQQQIYAAFRAGDIERAQSLYQQVLPAIVFVMQSLDTLIGYGKRIAAWRMGIDVEYERDVKLAPNRFGLEAARRFARQLGPLA
;
A
#
# COMPACT_ATOMS: atom_id res chain seq x y z
N MET A 1 -14.59 35.31 -3.86
CA MET A 1 -13.75 34.42 -4.69
C MET A 1 -13.66 33.11 -3.94
N SER A 2 -14.41 32.11 -4.44
CA SER A 2 -14.51 30.80 -3.80
C SER A 2 -13.24 30.01 -4.07
N ALA A 3 -12.64 29.44 -3.02
CA ALA A 3 -11.55 28.49 -3.15
C ALA A 3 -11.99 27.29 -3.99
N PRO A 4 -11.12 26.71 -4.83
CA PRO A 4 -11.45 25.50 -5.56
C PRO A 4 -11.72 24.39 -4.56
N ALA A 5 -12.94 23.86 -4.57
CA ALA A 5 -13.28 22.65 -3.87
C ALA A 5 -12.43 21.52 -4.47
N ASN A 6 -11.45 21.06 -3.72
CA ASN A 6 -10.77 19.81 -3.97
C ASN A 6 -11.81 18.71 -3.81
N ALA A 7 -12.40 18.27 -4.94
CA ALA A 7 -13.23 17.09 -5.03
C ALA A 7 -12.37 15.83 -4.97
N ALA A 8 -11.60 15.69 -3.89
CA ALA A 8 -11.07 14.40 -3.51
C ALA A 8 -12.25 13.59 -3.01
N GLY A 9 -12.81 12.74 -3.86
CA GLY A 9 -13.72 11.68 -3.42
C GLY A 9 -13.06 10.97 -2.23
N ALA A 10 -13.86 10.57 -1.24
CA ALA A 10 -13.34 9.96 -0.02
C ALA A 10 -12.35 8.83 -0.37
N ILE A 11 -11.13 8.87 0.19
CA ILE A 11 -10.14 7.81 -0.01
C ILE A 11 -10.69 6.53 0.62
N ALA A 12 -11.19 5.62 -0.22
CA ALA A 12 -11.86 4.39 0.20
C ALA A 12 -11.75 3.30 -0.87
N GLY A 13 -11.86 2.03 -0.47
CA GLY A 13 -11.80 0.88 -1.38
C GLY A 13 -10.46 0.16 -1.35
N ILE A 14 -10.19 -0.66 -2.35
CA ILE A 14 -8.99 -1.50 -2.42
C ILE A 14 -7.98 -0.87 -3.36
N TYR A 15 -6.87 -0.39 -2.82
CA TYR A 15 -5.76 0.22 -3.56
C TYR A 15 -4.65 -0.83 -3.77
N PRO A 16 -4.43 -1.33 -5.00
CA PRO A 16 -3.27 -2.18 -5.25
C PRO A 16 -1.97 -1.35 -5.16
N ILE A 17 -1.02 -1.84 -4.34
CA ILE A 17 0.32 -1.28 -4.27
C ILE A 17 1.27 -2.09 -5.11
N LEU A 18 1.81 -1.49 -6.19
CA LEU A 18 2.53 -2.21 -7.23
C LEU A 18 3.79 -2.90 -6.71
N TYR A 19 4.04 -4.13 -7.19
CA TYR A 19 5.33 -4.79 -7.05
C TYR A 19 6.37 -4.15 -7.97
N ALA A 20 7.63 -4.12 -7.55
CA ALA A 20 8.73 -3.85 -8.45
C ALA A 20 9.09 -5.12 -9.24
N PHE A 21 9.03 -5.07 -10.55
CA PHE A 21 9.54 -6.11 -11.44
C PHE A 21 10.85 -5.66 -12.06
N PHE A 22 11.79 -6.59 -12.22
CA PHE A 22 13.10 -6.32 -12.81
C PHE A 22 13.34 -7.26 -14.01
N ASP A 23 14.00 -6.71 -15.03
CA ASP A 23 14.46 -7.46 -16.19
C ASP A 23 15.80 -8.18 -15.90
N ARG A 24 16.29 -8.94 -16.86
CA ARG A 24 17.55 -9.69 -16.75
C ARG A 24 18.79 -8.81 -16.60
N ASP A 25 18.70 -7.54 -16.97
CA ASP A 25 19.76 -6.55 -16.79
C ASP A 25 19.68 -5.83 -15.43
N ASN A 26 18.82 -6.33 -14.53
CA ASN A 26 18.58 -5.73 -13.21
C ASN A 26 18.02 -4.29 -13.28
N ARG A 27 17.24 -3.96 -14.30
CA ARG A 27 16.50 -2.70 -14.43
C ARG A 27 15.04 -2.94 -14.16
N LEU A 28 14.30 -1.88 -13.85
CA LEU A 28 12.84 -1.99 -13.76
C LEU A 28 12.25 -2.46 -15.10
N ASP A 29 11.41 -3.50 -15.05
CA ASP A 29 10.71 -4.02 -16.21
C ASP A 29 9.48 -3.17 -16.53
N ARG A 30 9.60 -2.31 -17.54
CA ARG A 30 8.54 -1.41 -18.00
C ARG A 30 7.25 -2.16 -18.38
N SER A 31 7.38 -3.31 -19.03
CA SER A 31 6.23 -4.09 -19.49
C SER A 31 5.47 -4.71 -18.34
N ALA A 32 6.18 -5.32 -17.40
CA ALA A 32 5.58 -5.92 -16.21
C ALA A 32 4.94 -4.86 -15.30
N MET A 33 5.57 -3.68 -15.15
CA MET A 33 5.00 -2.57 -14.40
C MET A 33 3.69 -2.08 -15.02
N ARG A 34 3.65 -1.90 -16.34
CA ARG A 34 2.44 -1.51 -17.09
C ARG A 34 1.30 -2.50 -16.90
N ARG A 35 1.56 -3.80 -16.98
CA ARG A 35 0.52 -4.84 -16.82
C ARG A 35 -0.19 -4.78 -15.47
N GLN A 36 0.52 -4.42 -14.41
CA GLN A 36 -0.11 -4.24 -13.09
C GLN A 36 -1.07 -3.05 -13.08
N VAL A 37 -0.67 -1.93 -13.69
CA VAL A 37 -1.53 -0.72 -13.80
C VAL A 37 -2.76 -1.03 -14.63
N GLU A 38 -2.60 -1.68 -15.79
CA GLU A 38 -3.71 -2.09 -16.65
C GLU A 38 -4.66 -3.04 -15.92
N ALA A 39 -4.14 -4.00 -15.15
CA ALA A 39 -4.95 -4.89 -14.33
C ALA A 39 -5.73 -4.13 -13.24
N ALA A 40 -5.12 -3.14 -12.60
CA ALA A 40 -5.78 -2.30 -11.61
C ALA A 40 -6.92 -1.48 -12.23
N VAL A 41 -6.70 -0.90 -13.41
CA VAL A 41 -7.74 -0.16 -14.16
C VAL A 41 -8.89 -1.09 -14.52
N ARG A 42 -8.60 -2.25 -15.14
CA ARG A 42 -9.65 -3.22 -15.53
C ARG A 42 -10.38 -3.79 -14.33
N GLY A 43 -9.68 -4.02 -13.22
CA GLY A 43 -10.25 -4.53 -11.97
C GLY A 43 -11.06 -3.50 -11.19
N GLY A 44 -11.19 -2.26 -11.67
CA GLY A 44 -11.98 -1.21 -11.03
C GLY A 44 -11.40 -0.71 -9.71
N ALA A 45 -10.06 -0.67 -9.60
CA ALA A 45 -9.42 -0.08 -8.43
C ALA A 45 -9.80 1.41 -8.29
N PRO A 46 -10.05 1.91 -7.08
CA PRO A 46 -10.36 3.33 -6.86
C PRO A 46 -9.14 4.24 -6.99
N GLY A 47 -7.94 3.67 -7.04
CA GLY A 47 -6.66 4.33 -7.18
C GLY A 47 -5.53 3.31 -7.13
N LEU A 48 -4.30 3.79 -7.29
CA LEU A 48 -3.06 3.01 -7.21
C LEU A 48 -2.22 3.46 -6.02
N ALA A 49 -1.40 2.55 -5.50
CA ALA A 49 -0.32 2.90 -4.58
C ALA A 49 1.03 2.43 -5.12
N VAL A 50 2.08 3.18 -4.86
CA VAL A 50 3.46 2.86 -5.27
C VAL A 50 4.46 3.15 -4.16
N LEU A 51 5.66 2.58 -4.30
CA LEU A 51 6.84 2.83 -3.46
C LEU A 51 6.70 2.43 -2.00
N GLY A 52 5.78 1.50 -1.69
CA GLY A 52 5.73 0.89 -0.36
C GLY A 52 6.61 -0.37 -0.25
N LEU A 53 6.36 -1.16 0.80
CA LEU A 53 7.13 -2.38 1.08
C LEU A 53 7.01 -3.40 -0.06
N ALA A 54 5.82 -3.58 -0.64
CA ALA A 54 5.63 -4.47 -1.79
C ALA A 54 6.38 -4.00 -3.05
N THR A 55 6.55 -2.68 -3.23
CA THR A 55 7.37 -2.13 -4.32
C THR A 55 8.88 -2.26 -4.06
N GLU A 56 9.26 -2.83 -2.92
CA GLU A 56 10.69 -2.99 -2.55
C GLU A 56 11.47 -1.67 -2.57
N VAL A 57 10.83 -0.58 -2.12
CA VAL A 57 11.33 0.80 -2.23
C VAL A 57 12.78 0.97 -1.75
N ASN A 58 13.20 0.19 -0.75
CA ASN A 58 14.57 0.24 -0.20
C ASN A 58 15.64 -0.32 -1.18
N LYS A 59 15.22 -1.03 -2.23
CA LYS A 59 16.08 -1.56 -3.28
C LYS A 59 16.11 -0.66 -4.53
N LEU A 60 15.34 0.42 -4.54
CA LEU A 60 15.23 1.33 -5.67
C LEU A 60 16.08 2.58 -5.43
N SER A 61 16.86 2.93 -6.46
CA SER A 61 17.52 4.24 -6.52
C SER A 61 16.48 5.38 -6.59
N ARG A 62 16.91 6.60 -6.34
CA ARG A 62 16.06 7.80 -6.45
C ARG A 62 15.44 7.89 -7.86
N ALA A 63 16.24 7.72 -8.91
CA ALA A 63 15.77 7.78 -10.29
C ALA A 63 14.74 6.68 -10.60
N GLU A 64 14.92 5.47 -10.09
CA GLU A 64 13.94 4.39 -10.27
C GLU A 64 12.63 4.66 -9.52
N ARG A 65 12.68 5.27 -8.33
CA ARG A 65 11.45 5.68 -7.61
C ARG A 65 10.66 6.72 -8.41
N GLU A 66 11.33 7.70 -8.99
CA GLU A 66 10.72 8.69 -9.87
C GLU A 66 10.13 8.05 -11.12
N GLN A 67 10.87 7.12 -11.74
CA GLN A 67 10.40 6.36 -12.89
C GLN A 67 9.15 5.52 -12.60
N VAL A 68 9.03 4.92 -11.40
CA VAL A 68 7.81 4.19 -10.99
C VAL A 68 6.60 5.13 -10.93
N ILE A 69 6.77 6.35 -10.41
CA ILE A 69 5.69 7.35 -10.36
C ILE A 69 5.28 7.73 -11.79
N ASP A 70 6.26 8.11 -12.62
CA ASP A 70 6.01 8.56 -14.00
C ASP A 70 5.28 7.46 -14.80
N TRP A 71 5.72 6.22 -14.70
CA TRP A 71 5.10 5.09 -15.39
C TRP A 71 3.69 4.77 -14.87
N ALA A 72 3.46 4.84 -13.56
CA ALA A 72 2.13 4.63 -13.01
C ALA A 72 1.13 5.68 -13.48
N GLN A 73 1.54 6.94 -13.57
CA GLN A 73 0.73 8.03 -14.13
C GLN A 73 0.48 7.86 -15.62
N GLU A 74 1.54 7.60 -16.40
CA GLU A 74 1.44 7.39 -17.85
C GLU A 74 0.51 6.22 -18.18
N ASP A 75 0.71 5.06 -17.54
CA ASP A 75 -0.03 3.84 -17.86
C ASP A 75 -1.48 3.87 -17.38
N SER A 76 -1.78 4.60 -16.32
CA SER A 76 -3.16 4.82 -15.88
C SER A 76 -3.89 5.87 -16.74
N GLY A 77 -3.15 6.66 -17.53
CA GLY A 77 -3.72 7.76 -18.31
C GLY A 77 -4.47 8.78 -17.44
N GLY A 78 -4.11 8.89 -16.16
CA GLY A 78 -4.80 9.72 -15.18
C GLY A 78 -6.15 9.17 -14.71
N ALA A 79 -6.50 7.93 -15.07
CA ALA A 79 -7.76 7.30 -14.68
C ALA A 79 -7.81 6.94 -13.18
N LEU A 80 -6.66 6.73 -12.56
CA LEU A 80 -6.54 6.30 -11.16
C LEU A 80 -5.75 7.32 -10.34
N PRO A 81 -6.32 7.87 -9.25
CA PRO A 81 -5.55 8.65 -8.27
C PRO A 81 -4.36 7.86 -7.75
N LEU A 82 -3.17 8.48 -7.75
CA LEU A 82 -1.94 7.83 -7.33
C LEU A 82 -1.57 8.19 -5.89
N ALA A 83 -1.47 7.19 -5.03
CA ALA A 83 -0.90 7.27 -3.69
C ALA A 83 0.60 6.97 -3.77
N VAL A 84 1.44 7.91 -3.37
CA VAL A 84 2.89 7.71 -3.38
C VAL A 84 3.40 7.56 -1.95
N THR A 85 4.05 6.43 -1.67
CA THR A 85 4.75 6.26 -0.39
C THR A 85 6.06 7.02 -0.42
N VAL A 86 6.25 7.86 0.58
CA VAL A 86 7.45 8.69 0.78
C VAL A 86 8.26 8.09 1.91
N SER A 87 9.51 7.75 1.63
CA SER A 87 10.46 7.21 2.61
C SER A 87 11.82 7.89 2.47
N GLY A 88 12.51 8.05 3.58
CA GLY A 88 13.83 8.67 3.62
C GLY A 88 14.31 8.82 5.06
N PRO A 89 15.61 9.06 5.27
CA PRO A 89 16.20 9.11 6.61
C PRO A 89 15.94 10.41 7.38
N THR A 90 15.67 11.52 6.69
CA THR A 90 15.49 12.84 7.31
C THR A 90 14.21 13.54 6.82
N ILE A 91 13.79 14.54 7.57
CA ILE A 91 12.64 15.39 7.21
C ILE A 91 12.88 16.04 5.84
N GLU A 92 14.07 16.59 5.60
CA GLU A 92 14.43 17.27 4.36
C GLU A 92 14.37 16.33 3.17
N ALA A 93 14.93 15.11 3.30
CA ALA A 93 14.93 14.11 2.24
C ALA A 93 13.51 13.64 1.90
N GLN A 94 12.64 13.47 2.92
CA GLN A 94 11.24 13.11 2.67
C GLN A 94 10.44 14.27 2.08
N ARG A 95 10.66 15.51 2.52
CA ARG A 95 9.99 16.69 1.95
C ARG A 95 10.37 16.92 0.49
N GLU A 96 11.65 16.82 0.19
CA GLU A 96 12.15 16.92 -1.19
C GLU A 96 11.49 15.87 -2.09
N PHE A 97 11.47 14.60 -1.65
CA PHE A 97 10.82 13.53 -2.43
C PHE A 97 9.30 13.71 -2.52
N ALA A 98 8.65 14.15 -1.45
CA ALA A 98 7.23 14.47 -1.44
C ALA A 98 6.89 15.53 -2.48
N GLN A 99 7.67 16.62 -2.55
CA GLN A 99 7.48 17.68 -3.54
C GLN A 99 7.63 17.14 -4.97
N HIS A 100 8.66 16.34 -5.25
CA HIS A 100 8.81 15.68 -6.55
C HIS A 100 7.63 14.75 -6.89
N ALA A 101 7.11 14.02 -5.91
CA ALA A 101 5.95 13.16 -6.13
C ALA A 101 4.69 13.99 -6.47
N ILE A 102 4.49 15.13 -5.80
CA ILE A 102 3.39 16.07 -6.09
C ILE A 102 3.52 16.62 -7.51
N GLU A 103 4.70 17.10 -7.89
CA GLU A 103 4.98 17.62 -9.23
C GLU A 103 4.74 16.60 -10.34
N ARG A 104 4.91 15.30 -10.03
CA ARG A 104 4.61 14.17 -10.92
C ARG A 104 3.16 13.66 -10.82
N GLY A 105 2.28 14.38 -10.13
CA GLY A 105 0.86 14.10 -10.10
C GLY A 105 0.39 13.12 -9.04
N ALA A 106 1.15 12.93 -7.94
CA ALA A 106 0.64 12.21 -6.78
C ALA A 106 -0.64 12.88 -6.27
N ALA A 107 -1.72 12.11 -6.17
CA ALA A 107 -3.00 12.60 -5.65
C ALA A 107 -2.97 12.73 -4.11
N TRP A 108 -2.21 11.86 -3.47
CA TRP A 108 -1.95 11.90 -2.03
C TRP A 108 -0.67 11.13 -1.68
N LEU A 109 -0.15 11.38 -0.49
CA LEU A 109 1.11 10.80 -0.03
C LEU A 109 0.89 9.86 1.16
N ILE A 110 1.80 8.89 1.34
CA ILE A 110 1.88 8.03 2.52
C ILE A 110 3.29 8.15 3.09
N LEU A 111 3.45 8.86 4.20
CA LEU A 111 4.75 9.00 4.83
C LEU A 111 5.09 7.75 5.63
N GLN A 112 6.29 7.22 5.44
CA GLN A 112 6.88 6.20 6.30
C GLN A 112 7.72 6.84 7.40
N PRO A 113 7.81 6.21 8.60
CA PRO A 113 8.79 6.65 9.58
C PRO A 113 10.20 6.53 9.01
N PRO A 114 11.17 7.32 9.51
CA PRO A 114 12.57 7.21 9.06
C PRO A 114 13.12 5.81 9.33
N VAL A 115 13.86 5.30 8.35
CA VAL A 115 14.53 3.99 8.48
C VAL A 115 15.63 4.13 9.53
N ARG A 116 15.60 3.25 10.53
CA ARG A 116 16.65 3.17 11.54
C ARG A 116 17.79 2.26 11.06
N ALA A 117 19.01 2.61 11.38
CA ALA A 117 20.14 1.71 11.16
C ALA A 117 20.04 0.48 12.08
N PRO A 118 20.54 -0.69 11.63
CA PRO A 118 20.59 -1.88 12.50
C PRO A 118 21.33 -1.58 13.80
N GLY A 119 20.69 -1.89 14.95
CA GLY A 119 21.26 -1.66 16.27
C GLY A 119 20.99 -0.27 16.87
N GLU A 120 20.41 0.65 16.16
CA GLU A 120 19.96 1.92 16.73
C GLU A 120 18.79 1.71 17.72
N PRO A 121 18.82 2.35 18.90
CA PRO A 121 17.73 2.27 19.86
C PRO A 121 16.43 2.85 19.28
N ALA A 122 15.28 2.35 19.73
CA ALA A 122 13.99 2.95 19.39
C ALA A 122 13.94 4.39 19.89
N GLN A 123 13.53 5.30 19.03
CA GLN A 123 13.27 6.68 19.40
C GLN A 123 11.93 6.77 20.13
N PRO A 124 11.73 7.77 21.00
CA PRO A 124 10.44 7.98 21.66
C PRO A 124 9.35 8.36 20.62
N GLU A 125 8.09 8.14 20.98
CA GLU A 125 6.96 8.48 20.11
C GLU A 125 6.95 9.95 19.66
N SER A 126 7.36 10.86 20.55
CA SER A 126 7.48 12.30 20.23
C SER A 126 8.42 12.59 19.06
N PHE A 127 9.50 11.83 18.93
CA PHE A 127 10.41 11.96 17.78
C PHE A 127 9.68 11.69 16.46
N TYR A 128 8.85 10.63 16.39
CA TYR A 128 8.10 10.30 15.17
C TYR A 128 6.97 11.29 14.92
N PHE A 129 6.36 11.81 15.97
CA PHE A 129 5.38 12.89 15.88
C PHE A 129 6.00 14.14 15.24
N ASP A 130 7.12 14.62 15.78
CA ASP A 130 7.83 15.81 15.26
C ASP A 130 8.35 15.57 13.84
N PHE A 131 8.82 14.36 13.56
CA PHE A 131 9.27 13.97 12.22
C PHE A 131 8.13 14.10 11.20
N PHE A 132 6.97 13.47 11.44
CA PHE A 132 5.84 13.55 10.54
C PHE A 132 5.30 14.98 10.40
N ALA A 133 5.18 15.71 11.47
CA ALA A 133 4.77 17.12 11.45
C ALA A 133 5.75 17.97 10.61
N GLY A 134 7.04 17.74 10.77
CA GLY A 134 8.09 18.40 10.00
C GLY A 134 8.01 18.09 8.51
N VAL A 135 7.78 16.83 8.12
CA VAL A 135 7.62 16.46 6.70
C VAL A 135 6.37 17.08 6.09
N MET A 136 5.25 17.06 6.81
CA MET A 136 3.96 17.59 6.33
C MET A 136 3.93 19.10 6.16
N ALA A 137 4.78 19.82 6.89
CA ALA A 137 4.78 21.28 6.89
C ALA A 137 5.01 21.86 5.48
N GLY A 138 4.03 22.64 5.00
CA GLY A 138 4.11 23.33 3.71
C GLY A 138 3.81 22.47 2.48
N LEU A 139 3.42 21.18 2.64
CA LEU A 139 2.94 20.37 1.53
C LEU A 139 1.46 20.68 1.26
N ASP A 140 1.14 21.05 0.03
CA ASP A 140 -0.24 21.31 -0.44
C ASP A 140 -0.82 20.06 -1.12
N VAL A 141 -0.98 18.99 -0.34
CA VAL A 141 -1.55 17.71 -0.80
C VAL A 141 -2.11 16.96 0.40
N THR A 142 -3.07 16.06 0.18
CA THR A 142 -3.51 15.12 1.21
C THR A 142 -2.36 14.19 1.60
N VAL A 143 -2.10 14.09 2.89
CA VAL A 143 -1.05 13.24 3.44
C VAL A 143 -1.65 12.20 4.39
N GLY A 144 -1.17 10.98 4.27
CA GLY A 144 -1.33 9.92 5.23
C GLY A 144 0.00 9.52 5.85
N ILE A 145 -0.05 8.80 6.94
CA ILE A 145 1.13 8.12 7.49
C ILE A 145 0.92 6.62 7.52
N GLN A 146 2.00 5.87 7.35
CA GLN A 146 2.01 4.43 7.60
C GLN A 146 2.28 4.19 9.09
N ASN A 147 1.22 3.83 9.81
CA ASN A 147 1.30 3.48 11.22
C ASN A 147 1.29 1.96 11.37
N ALA A 148 2.46 1.36 11.39
CA ALA A 148 2.67 -0.08 11.25
C ALA A 148 3.64 -0.61 12.35
N PRO A 149 3.31 -0.50 13.63
CA PRO A 149 4.24 -0.85 14.71
C PRO A 149 4.69 -2.32 14.67
N GLU A 150 3.87 -3.24 14.17
CA GLU A 150 4.23 -4.65 14.02
C GLU A 150 5.31 -4.91 12.96
N TYR A 151 5.32 -4.14 11.87
CA TYR A 151 6.26 -4.31 10.76
C TYR A 151 7.47 -3.39 10.84
N LEU A 152 7.27 -2.18 11.35
CA LEU A 152 8.28 -1.14 11.40
C LEU A 152 8.87 -0.96 12.80
N GLY A 153 8.26 -1.59 13.82
CA GLY A 153 8.67 -1.48 15.22
C GLY A 153 8.39 -0.13 15.84
N VAL A 154 7.69 0.76 15.13
CA VAL A 154 7.35 2.13 15.56
C VAL A 154 5.97 2.53 15.06
N GLY A 155 5.28 3.35 15.85
CA GLY A 155 3.97 3.89 15.50
C GLY A 155 3.56 5.00 16.47
N LEU A 156 2.52 5.72 16.11
CA LEU A 156 1.88 6.73 16.95
C LEU A 156 0.65 6.15 17.63
N SER A 157 0.46 6.49 18.89
CA SER A 157 -0.77 6.19 19.62
C SER A 157 -1.96 6.97 19.03
N PRO A 158 -3.21 6.54 19.23
CA PRO A 158 -4.38 7.29 18.79
C PRO A 158 -4.42 8.73 19.32
N GLY A 159 -3.92 8.97 20.54
CA GLY A 159 -3.79 10.32 21.09
C GLY A 159 -2.84 11.20 20.29
N SER A 160 -1.67 10.66 19.93
CA SER A 160 -0.70 11.36 19.10
C SER A 160 -1.21 11.55 17.67
N LEU A 161 -1.95 10.58 17.11
CA LEU A 161 -2.60 10.74 15.80
C LEU A 161 -3.62 11.88 15.80
N ARG A 162 -4.44 12.02 16.84
CA ARG A 162 -5.37 13.17 17.00
C ARG A 162 -4.61 14.49 17.09
N ALA A 163 -3.56 14.54 17.91
CA ALA A 163 -2.76 15.75 18.08
C ALA A 163 -2.08 16.16 16.76
N LEU A 164 -1.55 15.17 16.01
CA LEU A 164 -0.95 15.39 14.69
C LEU A 164 -1.98 15.93 13.68
N ALA A 165 -3.19 15.38 13.67
CA ALA A 165 -4.27 15.86 12.80
C ALA A 165 -4.72 17.29 13.14
N ALA A 166 -4.68 17.66 14.40
CA ALA A 166 -4.97 19.03 14.84
C ALA A 166 -3.86 20.03 14.42
N GLN A 167 -2.59 19.59 14.43
CA GLN A 167 -1.45 20.41 14.05
C GLN A 167 -1.24 20.49 12.54
N CYS A 168 -1.52 19.39 11.81
CA CYS A 168 -1.27 19.26 10.37
C CYS A 168 -2.59 19.09 9.60
N PRO A 169 -3.21 20.18 9.08
CA PRO A 169 -4.50 20.12 8.40
C PRO A 169 -4.53 19.25 7.14
N ASN A 170 -3.37 18.95 6.55
CA ASN A 170 -3.20 18.06 5.40
C ASN A 170 -3.07 16.57 5.80
N PHE A 171 -2.96 16.23 7.08
CA PHE A 171 -3.06 14.85 7.56
C PHE A 171 -4.52 14.40 7.53
N ARG A 172 -4.91 13.66 6.47
CA ARG A 172 -6.32 13.37 6.14
C ARG A 172 -6.62 11.88 5.94
N VAL A 173 -5.65 10.99 6.10
CA VAL A 173 -5.83 9.55 5.95
C VAL A 173 -4.82 8.80 6.81
N LEU A 174 -5.23 7.69 7.40
CA LEU A 174 -4.31 6.79 8.09
C LEU A 174 -4.18 5.49 7.31
N LYS A 175 -2.94 5.11 6.96
CA LYS A 175 -2.60 3.73 6.60
C LYS A 175 -2.20 2.98 7.87
N GLY A 176 -3.18 2.39 8.55
CA GLY A 176 -2.95 1.53 9.70
C GLY A 176 -2.49 0.14 9.24
N GLU A 177 -1.55 -0.48 9.93
CA GLU A 177 -1.14 -1.85 9.67
C GLU A 177 -1.06 -2.61 10.98
N GLY A 178 -2.18 -3.20 11.37
CA GLY A 178 -2.35 -3.96 12.60
C GLY A 178 -3.47 -4.99 12.48
N PRO A 179 -3.64 -5.89 13.46
CA PRO A 179 -4.80 -6.77 13.56
C PRO A 179 -6.11 -5.98 13.54
N ALA A 180 -7.18 -6.59 13.04
CA ALA A 180 -8.48 -5.93 12.94
C ALA A 180 -8.97 -5.37 14.29
N VAL A 181 -8.68 -6.06 15.40
CA VAL A 181 -9.02 -5.60 16.74
C VAL A 181 -8.32 -4.30 17.11
N THR A 182 -7.02 -4.18 16.83
CA THR A 182 -6.24 -2.94 17.06
C THR A 182 -6.69 -1.81 16.14
N ILE A 183 -7.01 -2.14 14.89
CA ILE A 183 -7.55 -1.16 13.93
C ILE A 183 -8.93 -0.66 14.38
N ALA A 184 -9.80 -1.54 14.89
CA ALA A 184 -11.09 -1.14 15.45
C ALA A 184 -10.95 -0.15 16.61
N GLU A 185 -10.01 -0.39 17.53
CA GLU A 185 -9.70 0.54 18.62
C GLU A 185 -9.18 1.89 18.09
N THR A 186 -8.33 1.85 17.08
CA THR A 186 -7.83 3.06 16.41
C THR A 186 -8.97 3.84 15.76
N ILE A 187 -9.82 3.18 14.99
CA ILE A 187 -10.99 3.80 14.34
C ILE A 187 -11.94 4.42 15.37
N ALA A 188 -12.20 3.73 16.48
CA ALA A 188 -13.05 4.26 17.55
C ALA A 188 -12.54 5.60 18.12
N GLN A 189 -11.23 5.86 18.00
CA GLN A 189 -10.60 7.06 18.54
C GLN A 189 -10.34 8.16 17.50
N ILE A 190 -10.13 7.82 16.22
CA ILE A 190 -9.78 8.81 15.19
C ILE A 190 -10.67 8.75 13.93
N GLY A 191 -11.60 7.82 13.85
CA GLY A 191 -12.44 7.63 12.65
C GLY A 191 -13.35 8.80 12.32
N ASP A 192 -13.60 9.67 13.28
CA ASP A 192 -14.29 10.95 13.12
C ASP A 192 -13.45 12.02 12.39
N LEU A 193 -12.13 11.86 12.37
CA LEU A 193 -11.20 12.82 11.78
C LEU A 193 -10.81 12.45 10.36
N MET A 194 -10.62 11.16 10.09
CA MET A 194 -10.10 10.70 8.80
C MET A 194 -10.44 9.23 8.52
N PRO A 195 -10.50 8.81 7.23
CA PRO A 195 -10.57 7.41 6.87
C PRO A 195 -9.29 6.66 7.30
N VAL A 196 -9.50 5.42 7.76
CA VAL A 196 -8.43 4.46 8.06
C VAL A 196 -8.47 3.37 6.99
N LEU A 197 -7.33 3.14 6.31
CA LEU A 197 -7.10 1.98 5.47
C LEU A 197 -6.12 1.04 6.16
N ASN A 198 -6.39 -0.27 6.11
CA ASN A 198 -5.42 -1.23 6.62
C ASN A 198 -4.55 -1.79 5.48
N GLY A 199 -3.41 -2.34 5.82
CA GLY A 199 -2.53 -3.10 4.93
C GLY A 199 -2.67 -4.60 5.16
N ARG A 200 -1.58 -5.29 5.53
CA ARG A 200 -1.52 -6.72 5.88
C ARG A 200 -2.08 -7.67 4.80
N GLY A 201 -1.97 -7.28 3.51
CA GLY A 201 -2.43 -8.10 2.39
C GLY A 201 -3.92 -8.42 2.39
N GLY A 202 -4.72 -7.82 3.25
CA GLY A 202 -6.15 -8.11 3.38
C GLY A 202 -6.48 -9.34 4.23
N MET A 203 -5.57 -9.82 5.10
CA MET A 203 -5.81 -10.99 5.96
C MET A 203 -7.09 -10.86 6.75
N GLU A 204 -7.51 -9.84 7.29
CA GLU A 204 -8.74 -9.68 8.07
C GLU A 204 -9.69 -8.69 7.38
N LEU A 205 -9.79 -8.79 6.03
CA LEU A 205 -10.52 -7.81 5.22
C LEU A 205 -11.94 -7.56 5.72
N LEU A 206 -12.74 -8.61 5.92
CA LEU A 206 -14.14 -8.44 6.35
C LEU A 206 -14.26 -7.87 7.76
N ASP A 207 -13.37 -8.24 8.68
CA ASP A 207 -13.41 -7.74 10.04
C ASP A 207 -12.95 -6.28 10.10
N ASN A 208 -11.97 -5.90 9.29
CA ASN A 208 -11.59 -4.50 9.10
C ASN A 208 -12.75 -3.65 8.55
N LEU A 209 -13.49 -4.17 7.56
CA LEU A 209 -14.66 -3.46 7.02
C LEU A 209 -15.79 -3.33 8.06
N ARG A 210 -16.03 -4.38 8.87
CA ARG A 210 -16.99 -4.33 10.00
C ARG A 210 -16.57 -3.33 11.06
N ALA A 211 -15.27 -3.19 11.31
CA ALA A 211 -14.71 -2.21 12.24
C ALA A 211 -14.82 -0.76 11.73
N GLY A 212 -15.17 -0.55 10.44
CA GLY A 212 -15.30 0.77 9.83
C GLY A 212 -14.08 1.21 9.02
N CYS A 213 -13.15 0.31 8.70
CA CYS A 213 -12.09 0.62 7.73
C CYS A 213 -12.70 1.11 6.42
N ALA A 214 -12.16 2.20 5.88
CA ALA A 214 -12.58 2.74 4.60
C ALA A 214 -12.15 1.86 3.41
N GLY A 215 -11.12 1.04 3.61
CA GLY A 215 -10.58 0.14 2.59
C GLY A 215 -9.24 -0.46 2.99
N MET A 216 -8.51 -0.95 1.99
CA MET A 216 -7.21 -1.60 2.18
C MET A 216 -6.21 -1.11 1.14
N ILE A 217 -4.92 -1.14 1.51
CA ILE A 217 -3.80 -1.00 0.57
C ILE A 217 -3.09 -2.35 0.54
N VAL A 218 -3.19 -3.07 -0.58
CA VAL A 218 -2.78 -4.48 -0.73
C VAL A 218 -1.92 -4.68 -1.97
N ALA A 219 -1.13 -5.74 -2.00
CA ALA A 219 -0.37 -6.08 -3.19
C ALA A 219 -1.30 -6.66 -4.30
N PRO A 220 -0.88 -6.65 -5.58
CA PRO A 220 -1.74 -7.01 -6.72
C PRO A 220 -2.13 -8.48 -6.80
N ASP A 221 -1.47 -9.38 -6.08
CA ASP A 221 -1.64 -10.83 -6.19
C ASP A 221 -3.08 -11.32 -6.01
N CYS A 222 -3.89 -10.62 -5.16
CA CYS A 222 -5.27 -10.97 -4.86
C CYS A 222 -6.23 -9.77 -4.94
N PHE A 223 -5.79 -8.59 -5.43
CA PHE A 223 -6.55 -7.36 -5.26
C PHE A 223 -7.94 -7.38 -5.94
N ASP A 224 -8.08 -8.03 -7.08
CA ASP A 224 -9.33 -8.16 -7.82
C ASP A 224 -10.40 -8.95 -7.04
N TRP A 225 -10.00 -10.01 -6.34
CA TRP A 225 -10.87 -10.72 -5.39
C TRP A 225 -11.25 -9.85 -4.21
N GLN A 226 -10.29 -9.13 -3.67
CA GLN A 226 -10.52 -8.21 -2.54
C GLN A 226 -11.43 -7.05 -2.94
N GLN A 227 -11.31 -6.55 -4.17
CA GLN A 227 -12.21 -5.54 -4.73
C GLN A 227 -13.65 -6.07 -4.85
N GLN A 228 -13.84 -7.31 -5.30
CA GLN A 228 -15.16 -7.95 -5.34
C GLN A 228 -15.74 -8.15 -3.94
N ILE A 229 -14.93 -8.54 -2.95
CA ILE A 229 -15.34 -8.67 -1.55
C ILE A 229 -15.77 -7.32 -1.01
N TYR A 230 -14.97 -6.27 -1.24
CA TYR A 230 -15.30 -4.92 -0.84
C TYR A 230 -16.63 -4.44 -1.46
N ALA A 231 -16.80 -4.64 -2.75
CA ALA A 231 -18.02 -4.26 -3.47
C ALA A 231 -19.26 -4.99 -2.92
N ALA A 232 -19.17 -6.30 -2.71
CA ALA A 232 -20.26 -7.11 -2.12
C ALA A 232 -20.60 -6.62 -0.70
N PHE A 233 -19.58 -6.41 0.15
CA PHE A 233 -19.77 -5.89 1.50
C PHE A 233 -20.47 -4.51 1.49
N ARG A 234 -20.03 -3.59 0.62
CA ARG A 234 -20.61 -2.25 0.50
C ARG A 234 -22.04 -2.25 -0.06
N ALA A 235 -22.37 -3.27 -0.85
CA ALA A 235 -23.75 -3.51 -1.34
C ALA A 235 -24.65 -4.18 -0.30
N GLY A 236 -24.12 -4.58 0.87
CA GLY A 236 -24.86 -5.32 1.89
C GLY A 236 -25.00 -6.82 1.61
N ASP A 237 -24.37 -7.34 0.55
CA ASP A 237 -24.34 -8.77 0.22
C ASP A 237 -23.23 -9.49 1.03
N ILE A 238 -23.52 -9.66 2.31
CA ILE A 238 -22.54 -10.18 3.28
C ILE A 238 -22.24 -11.66 3.01
N GLU A 239 -23.20 -12.43 2.56
CA GLU A 239 -23.01 -13.85 2.24
C GLU A 239 -22.04 -14.04 1.07
N ARG A 240 -22.21 -13.25 0.02
CA ARG A 240 -21.29 -13.24 -1.12
C ARG A 240 -19.89 -12.77 -0.70
N ALA A 241 -19.80 -11.68 0.07
CA ALA A 241 -18.53 -11.20 0.57
C ALA A 241 -17.79 -12.26 1.39
N GLN A 242 -18.49 -12.96 2.26
CA GLN A 242 -17.95 -14.06 3.09
C GLN A 242 -17.50 -15.25 2.23
N SER A 243 -18.30 -15.65 1.26
CA SER A 243 -17.96 -16.75 0.35
C SER A 243 -16.70 -16.45 -0.47
N LEU A 244 -16.59 -15.26 -1.05
CA LEU A 244 -15.40 -14.84 -1.79
C LEU A 244 -14.16 -14.77 -0.89
N TYR A 245 -14.32 -14.24 0.32
CA TYR A 245 -13.22 -14.14 1.28
C TYR A 245 -12.68 -15.51 1.69
N GLN A 246 -13.54 -16.49 1.95
CA GLN A 246 -13.14 -17.87 2.26
C GLN A 246 -12.34 -18.52 1.13
N GLN A 247 -12.63 -18.19 -0.12
CA GLN A 247 -11.93 -18.74 -1.28
C GLN A 247 -10.53 -18.14 -1.45
N VAL A 248 -10.35 -16.84 -1.22
CA VAL A 248 -9.07 -16.16 -1.42
C VAL A 248 -8.15 -16.22 -0.19
N LEU A 249 -8.71 -16.36 1.01
CA LEU A 249 -7.96 -16.31 2.27
C LEU A 249 -6.75 -17.26 2.33
N PRO A 250 -6.82 -18.53 1.85
CA PRO A 250 -5.66 -19.41 1.86
C PRO A 250 -4.46 -18.87 1.07
N ALA A 251 -4.69 -18.18 -0.06
CA ALA A 251 -3.63 -17.54 -0.83
C ALA A 251 -3.04 -16.35 -0.08
N ILE A 252 -3.90 -15.49 0.50
CA ILE A 252 -3.48 -14.36 1.32
C ILE A 252 -2.62 -14.83 2.51
N VAL A 253 -3.09 -15.82 3.25
CA VAL A 253 -2.35 -16.37 4.40
C VAL A 253 -1.01 -16.95 3.97
N PHE A 254 -0.95 -17.64 2.82
CA PHE A 254 0.29 -18.21 2.30
C PHE A 254 1.36 -17.14 2.02
N VAL A 255 0.99 -16.01 1.42
CA VAL A 255 1.95 -14.96 1.06
C VAL A 255 2.26 -14.01 2.23
N MET A 256 1.35 -13.85 3.18
CA MET A 256 1.47 -12.86 4.26
C MET A 256 2.18 -13.37 5.52
N GLN A 257 2.91 -14.48 5.44
CA GLN A 257 3.72 -14.98 6.57
C GLN A 257 4.88 -14.03 6.93
N SER A 258 5.40 -13.31 5.93
CA SER A 258 6.41 -12.29 6.09
C SER A 258 6.46 -11.40 4.84
N LEU A 259 7.20 -10.28 4.91
CA LEU A 259 7.49 -9.48 3.71
C LEU A 259 8.26 -10.30 2.67
N ASP A 260 9.17 -11.15 3.10
CA ASP A 260 9.97 -11.98 2.20
C ASP A 260 9.11 -13.03 1.46
N THR A 261 8.10 -13.60 2.11
CA THR A 261 7.15 -14.51 1.44
C THR A 261 6.22 -13.75 0.50
N LEU A 262 5.80 -12.55 0.84
CA LEU A 262 5.02 -11.68 -0.05
C LEU A 262 5.81 -11.36 -1.32
N ILE A 263 7.06 -10.94 -1.20
CA ILE A 263 7.92 -10.66 -2.36
C ILE A 263 8.25 -11.93 -3.12
N GLY A 264 8.67 -12.99 -2.44
CA GLY A 264 9.08 -14.24 -3.08
C GLY A 264 7.96 -14.97 -3.81
N TYR A 265 6.77 -15.05 -3.22
CA TYR A 265 5.67 -15.85 -3.77
C TYR A 265 4.48 -15.01 -4.25
N GLY A 266 4.11 -13.94 -3.53
CA GLY A 266 3.00 -13.07 -3.93
C GLY A 266 3.27 -12.38 -5.27
N LYS A 267 4.48 -11.84 -5.47
CA LYS A 267 4.91 -11.28 -6.76
C LYS A 267 4.77 -12.29 -7.91
N ARG A 268 5.14 -13.56 -7.68
CA ARG A 268 4.99 -14.64 -8.68
C ARG A 268 3.55 -15.02 -8.94
N ILE A 269 2.70 -15.04 -7.90
CA ILE A 269 1.26 -15.23 -8.10
C ILE A 269 0.71 -14.14 -9.02
N ALA A 270 1.01 -12.87 -8.72
CA ALA A 270 0.60 -11.73 -9.56
C ALA A 270 1.13 -11.87 -10.99
N ALA A 271 2.44 -12.16 -11.15
CA ALA A 271 3.08 -12.33 -12.46
C ALA A 271 2.38 -13.41 -13.30
N TRP A 272 2.24 -14.63 -12.77
CA TRP A 272 1.61 -15.73 -13.50
C TRP A 272 0.15 -15.48 -13.82
N ARG A 273 -0.58 -14.79 -12.95
CA ARG A 273 -1.95 -14.35 -13.22
C ARG A 273 -2.03 -13.31 -14.35
N MET A 274 -0.98 -12.50 -14.54
CA MET A 274 -0.83 -11.55 -15.65
C MET A 274 -0.20 -12.17 -16.92
N GLY A 275 0.14 -13.47 -16.88
CA GLY A 275 0.79 -14.17 -18.00
C GLY A 275 2.26 -13.77 -18.23
N ILE A 276 2.95 -13.37 -17.17
CA ILE A 276 4.40 -13.06 -17.18
C ILE A 276 5.13 -13.87 -16.11
N ASP A 277 6.46 -13.88 -16.18
CA ASP A 277 7.33 -14.47 -15.16
C ASP A 277 8.14 -13.39 -14.43
N VAL A 278 8.68 -13.76 -13.26
CA VAL A 278 9.64 -12.94 -12.53
C VAL A 278 11.03 -13.30 -13.07
N GLU A 279 11.60 -12.44 -13.90
CA GLU A 279 12.87 -12.69 -14.58
C GLU A 279 14.08 -12.48 -13.68
N TYR A 280 14.03 -11.47 -12.82
CA TYR A 280 15.11 -11.12 -11.90
C TYR A 280 14.57 -10.63 -10.55
N GLU A 281 15.33 -10.84 -9.49
CA GLU A 281 15.02 -10.33 -8.14
C GLU A 281 16.29 -9.73 -7.52
N ARG A 282 16.18 -8.50 -7.01
CA ARG A 282 17.27 -7.82 -6.30
C ARG A 282 17.35 -8.29 -4.85
N ASP A 283 18.56 -8.45 -4.33
CA ASP A 283 18.85 -8.68 -2.90
C ASP A 283 17.86 -9.65 -2.24
N VAL A 284 17.79 -10.85 -2.82
CA VAL A 284 16.84 -11.89 -2.41
C VAL A 284 17.17 -12.37 -1.00
N LYS A 285 16.30 -12.08 -0.04
CA LYS A 285 16.43 -12.61 1.33
C LYS A 285 15.85 -14.02 1.45
N LEU A 286 14.78 -14.31 0.75
CA LEU A 286 14.15 -15.61 0.66
C LEU A 286 14.23 -16.14 -0.77
N ALA A 287 15.15 -17.05 -1.06
CA ALA A 287 15.16 -17.77 -2.33
C ALA A 287 13.94 -18.71 -2.37
N PRO A 288 13.00 -18.53 -3.34
CA PRO A 288 11.83 -19.38 -3.44
C PRO A 288 12.21 -20.84 -3.67
N ASN A 289 11.74 -21.74 -2.81
CA ASN A 289 11.96 -23.16 -2.94
C ASN A 289 10.88 -23.84 -3.81
N ARG A 290 11.16 -25.07 -4.23
CA ARG A 290 10.26 -25.84 -5.11
C ARG A 290 8.84 -25.97 -4.55
N PHE A 291 8.68 -26.32 -3.27
CA PHE A 291 7.38 -26.47 -2.64
C PHE A 291 6.58 -25.18 -2.67
N GLY A 292 7.22 -24.05 -2.29
CA GLY A 292 6.57 -22.74 -2.32
C GLY A 292 6.18 -22.28 -3.72
N LEU A 293 7.01 -22.57 -4.74
CA LEU A 293 6.67 -22.29 -6.14
C LEU A 293 5.50 -23.13 -6.65
N GLU A 294 5.44 -24.42 -6.30
CA GLU A 294 4.31 -25.29 -6.63
C GLU A 294 3.01 -24.80 -5.97
N ALA A 295 3.09 -24.38 -4.69
CA ALA A 295 1.96 -23.80 -3.97
C ALA A 295 1.50 -22.48 -4.59
N ALA A 296 2.42 -21.58 -4.89
CA ALA A 296 2.12 -20.28 -5.54
C ALA A 296 1.47 -20.49 -6.93
N ARG A 297 1.97 -21.43 -7.74
CA ARG A 297 1.35 -21.79 -9.03
C ARG A 297 -0.07 -22.35 -8.87
N ARG A 298 -0.31 -23.16 -7.84
CA ARG A 298 -1.66 -23.66 -7.53
C ARG A 298 -2.60 -22.50 -7.22
N PHE A 299 -2.18 -21.53 -6.37
CA PHE A 299 -2.98 -20.35 -6.04
C PHE A 299 -3.20 -19.46 -7.27
N ALA A 300 -2.18 -19.23 -8.10
CA ALA A 300 -2.35 -18.45 -9.33
C ALA A 300 -3.41 -19.06 -10.26
N ARG A 301 -3.41 -20.41 -10.44
CA ARG A 301 -4.44 -21.09 -11.23
C ARG A 301 -5.83 -21.02 -10.58
N GLN A 302 -5.93 -21.18 -9.27
CA GLN A 302 -7.19 -21.12 -8.53
C GLN A 302 -7.83 -19.72 -8.59
N LEU A 303 -7.03 -18.68 -8.48
CA LEU A 303 -7.49 -17.29 -8.54
C LEU A 303 -7.82 -16.85 -9.98
N GLY A 304 -7.31 -17.55 -10.99
CA GLY A 304 -7.52 -17.21 -12.40
C GLY A 304 -6.68 -16.03 -12.88
N PRO A 305 -6.84 -15.61 -14.14
CA PRO A 305 -6.16 -14.44 -14.68
C PRO A 305 -6.43 -13.20 -13.84
N LEU A 306 -5.42 -12.34 -13.70
CA LEU A 306 -5.63 -11.02 -13.13
C LEU A 306 -6.24 -10.12 -14.21
N ALA A 307 -7.39 -9.58 -13.92
CA ALA A 307 -8.23 -8.87 -14.89
C ALA A 307 -7.53 -7.68 -15.53
#